data_0d4b0c169b894d0b60aaae2e61b999c4
#
_entry.id   0d4b0c169b894d0b60aaae2e61b999c4
#
_cell.length_a   1.000
_cell.length_b   1.000
_cell.length_c   1.000
_cell.angle_alpha   90.00
_cell.angle_beta   90.00
_cell.angle_gamma   90.00
#
_symmetry.space_group_name_H-M   'P 1'
#
loop_
_entity.id
_entity.type
_entity.pdbx_description
1 polymer ?
#
loop_
_entity_poly.entity_id
_entity_poly.type
_entity_poly.pdbx_seq_one_letter_code
_entity_poly.pdbx_strand_id
1 'polypeptide(L)'
;MSLRDAKVIDIHAHAVFEESFGTAGAFGPDLYAEADGTPVFRIGDYRLRGVRYRGSPFMDVDVRIAAMDRSGIDWQLLSPNPLTYFHFIPADDAARYCRTVNDAAAALVARHPDRLGAAAAVPIQHIPSAIDEARRAVRTLGHKAVYIGTSMPHGLDDPAMDAFYEAVAELDVPLFIHPGPDGIDGPAGSPALKRYELDILVGFTMQETTAVATLLFGGVLHRHPGLDICISHGGGALALVWGRLEHATHKRSWVPDHLKREGSFAEQLGRLWYDIHMHDDRALDLLAERVGTGRMVYGTNFAGWDAPDRFEAPSIDAPLADNARRLLRG
;
A
#
# COMPACT_ATOMS: atom_id res chain seq x y z
N MET A 1 6.90 -22.00 7.18
CA MET A 1 6.67 -21.45 8.54
C MET A 1 5.42 -20.61 8.45
N SER A 2 4.42 -20.82 9.29
CA SER A 2 3.15 -20.08 9.17
C SER A 2 3.33 -18.60 9.61
N LEU A 3 2.37 -17.73 9.27
CA LEU A 3 2.35 -16.34 9.76
C LEU A 3 2.51 -16.28 11.30
N ARG A 4 1.94 -17.26 12.02
CA ARG A 4 2.03 -17.33 13.50
C ARG A 4 3.45 -17.56 14.00
N ASP A 5 4.26 -18.30 13.26
CA ASP A 5 5.60 -18.72 13.68
C ASP A 5 6.70 -17.84 13.06
N ALA A 6 6.37 -17.02 12.07
CA ALA A 6 7.30 -16.19 11.32
C ALA A 6 7.94 -15.14 12.23
N LYS A 7 9.26 -14.98 12.17
CA LYS A 7 10.01 -13.97 12.93
C LYS A 7 10.20 -12.68 12.14
N VAL A 8 10.27 -12.78 10.82
CA VAL A 8 10.36 -11.65 9.91
C VAL A 8 9.17 -11.71 8.95
N ILE A 9 8.22 -10.80 9.16
CA ILE A 9 6.98 -10.69 8.39
C ILE A 9 7.05 -9.39 7.60
N ASP A 10 7.17 -9.50 6.28
CA ASP A 10 7.21 -8.38 5.37
C ASP A 10 5.80 -8.10 4.83
N ILE A 11 5.26 -6.93 5.18
CA ILE A 11 3.90 -6.54 4.78
C ILE A 11 3.87 -5.66 3.52
N HIS A 12 5.03 -5.37 2.92
CA HIS A 12 5.14 -4.48 1.79
C HIS A 12 5.93 -5.17 0.65
N ALA A 13 5.22 -5.97 -0.14
CA ALA A 13 5.83 -6.80 -1.18
C ALA A 13 4.95 -6.87 -2.43
N HIS A 14 5.37 -6.18 -3.50
CA HIS A 14 4.59 -6.10 -4.74
C HIS A 14 4.66 -7.38 -5.57
N ALA A 15 3.54 -7.73 -6.23
CA ALA A 15 3.45 -8.86 -7.13
C ALA A 15 2.75 -8.47 -8.44
N VAL A 16 3.13 -9.16 -9.52
CA VAL A 16 2.49 -9.08 -10.84
C VAL A 16 2.18 -10.50 -11.29
N PHE A 17 1.01 -10.71 -11.85
CA PHE A 17 0.52 -12.03 -12.24
C PHE A 17 0.36 -12.12 -13.76
N GLU A 18 0.78 -13.24 -14.36
CA GLU A 18 0.63 -13.48 -15.81
C GLU A 18 -0.84 -13.38 -16.25
N GLU A 19 -1.75 -13.86 -15.41
CA GLU A 19 -3.19 -13.85 -15.64
C GLU A 19 -3.77 -12.43 -15.76
N SER A 20 -3.07 -11.41 -15.23
CA SER A 20 -3.54 -10.04 -15.24
C SER A 20 -3.39 -9.34 -16.59
N PHE A 21 -2.53 -9.85 -17.48
CA PHE A 21 -2.25 -9.19 -18.74
C PHE A 21 -3.48 -9.09 -19.64
N GLY A 22 -3.71 -7.88 -20.18
CA GLY A 22 -4.85 -7.56 -21.06
C GLY A 22 -6.22 -7.49 -20.36
N THR A 23 -6.30 -7.73 -19.03
CA THR A 23 -7.61 -7.82 -18.34
C THR A 23 -8.24 -6.47 -18.03
N ALA A 24 -7.47 -5.37 -18.05
CA ALA A 24 -7.99 -4.00 -17.96
C ALA A 24 -8.27 -3.38 -19.36
N GLY A 25 -8.59 -4.21 -20.35
CA GLY A 25 -8.96 -3.77 -21.70
C GLY A 25 -7.85 -2.96 -22.37
N ALA A 26 -8.16 -1.77 -22.89
CA ALA A 26 -7.18 -0.90 -23.56
C ALA A 26 -6.03 -0.44 -22.64
N PHE A 27 -6.21 -0.50 -21.34
CA PHE A 27 -5.22 -0.09 -20.34
C PHE A 27 -4.17 -1.19 -20.05
N GLY A 28 -4.39 -2.42 -20.50
CA GLY A 28 -3.45 -3.53 -20.31
C GLY A 28 -3.69 -4.30 -19.01
N PRO A 29 -2.68 -4.52 -18.13
CA PRO A 29 -1.25 -4.32 -18.42
C PRO A 29 -0.76 -5.26 -19.51
N ASP A 30 0.34 -4.89 -20.18
CA ASP A 30 1.01 -5.76 -21.16
C ASP A 30 2.50 -5.85 -20.87
N LEU A 31 3.08 -7.00 -21.19
CA LEU A 31 4.51 -7.23 -21.09
C LEU A 31 5.04 -7.81 -22.41
N TYR A 32 5.90 -7.06 -23.08
CA TYR A 32 6.52 -7.43 -24.34
C TYR A 32 8.00 -7.02 -24.39
N ALA A 33 8.72 -7.42 -25.43
CA ALA A 33 10.06 -6.94 -25.70
C ALA A 33 10.07 -6.12 -27.00
N GLU A 34 10.86 -5.05 -27.02
CA GLU A 34 11.15 -4.28 -28.23
C GLU A 34 12.08 -5.05 -29.16
N ALA A 35 12.32 -4.53 -30.37
CA ALA A 35 13.14 -5.20 -31.37
C ALA A 35 14.60 -5.44 -30.90
N ASP A 36 15.11 -4.61 -30.01
CA ASP A 36 16.44 -4.75 -29.40
C ASP A 36 16.47 -5.69 -28.19
N GLY A 37 15.32 -6.31 -27.84
CA GLY A 37 15.19 -7.20 -26.69
C GLY A 37 14.89 -6.48 -25.36
N THR A 38 14.78 -5.16 -25.35
CA THR A 38 14.44 -4.40 -24.13
C THR A 38 13.04 -4.76 -23.65
N PRO A 39 12.85 -5.25 -22.40
CA PRO A 39 11.54 -5.54 -21.86
C PRO A 39 10.76 -4.24 -21.62
N VAL A 40 9.46 -4.27 -21.91
CA VAL A 40 8.54 -3.15 -21.72
C VAL A 40 7.30 -3.64 -20.96
N PHE A 41 7.00 -2.99 -19.87
CA PHE A 41 5.71 -3.13 -19.16
C PHE A 41 4.85 -1.91 -19.50
N ARG A 42 3.71 -2.14 -20.14
CA ARG A 42 2.80 -1.09 -20.64
C ARG A 42 1.52 -1.03 -19.82
N ILE A 43 1.10 0.18 -19.49
CA ILE A 43 -0.17 0.49 -18.84
C ILE A 43 -0.74 1.73 -19.53
N GLY A 44 -1.84 1.57 -20.28
CA GLY A 44 -2.34 2.65 -21.14
C GLY A 44 -1.25 3.17 -22.06
N ASP A 45 -0.94 4.45 -21.95
CA ASP A 45 0.15 5.11 -22.70
C ASP A 45 1.49 5.09 -21.97
N TYR A 46 1.51 4.71 -20.70
CA TYR A 46 2.74 4.62 -19.93
C TYR A 46 3.55 3.38 -20.30
N ARG A 47 4.87 3.53 -20.40
CA ARG A 47 5.81 2.46 -20.73
C ARG A 47 7.00 2.47 -19.78
N LEU A 48 7.08 1.46 -18.93
CA LEU A 48 8.26 1.21 -18.10
C LEU A 48 9.21 0.29 -18.86
N ARG A 49 10.37 0.82 -19.24
CA ARG A 49 11.38 0.11 -20.05
C ARG A 49 12.51 -0.41 -19.19
N GLY A 50 13.06 -1.56 -19.58
CA GLY A 50 14.25 -2.14 -18.98
C GLY A 50 14.01 -2.94 -17.69
N VAL A 51 12.81 -2.91 -17.11
CA VAL A 51 12.49 -3.69 -15.91
C VAL A 51 12.08 -5.11 -16.30
N ARG A 52 12.81 -6.08 -15.79
CA ARG A 52 12.52 -7.49 -16.01
C ARG A 52 11.49 -8.00 -15.01
N TYR A 53 10.30 -8.30 -15.47
CA TYR A 53 9.22 -8.89 -14.67
C TYR A 53 9.24 -10.42 -14.70
N ARG A 54 9.17 -11.06 -15.90
CA ARG A 54 9.24 -12.52 -16.02
C ARG A 54 10.61 -13.05 -15.58
N GLY A 55 10.60 -14.11 -14.76
CA GLY A 55 11.80 -14.69 -14.18
C GLY A 55 12.46 -13.77 -13.13
N SER A 56 11.69 -12.91 -12.49
CA SER A 56 12.09 -12.06 -11.37
C SER A 56 11.15 -12.29 -10.18
N PRO A 57 11.50 -11.80 -8.97
CA PRO A 57 10.64 -11.93 -7.78
C PRO A 57 9.25 -11.31 -7.94
N PHE A 58 9.02 -10.43 -8.91
CA PHE A 58 7.68 -9.87 -9.18
C PHE A 58 6.68 -10.94 -9.63
N MET A 59 7.11 -11.89 -10.48
CA MET A 59 6.21 -12.81 -11.16
C MET A 59 6.53 -14.28 -10.92
N ASP A 60 7.80 -14.61 -10.63
CA ASP A 60 8.25 -15.98 -10.45
C ASP A 60 8.33 -16.31 -8.96
N VAL A 61 7.47 -17.21 -8.52
CA VAL A 61 7.37 -17.57 -7.10
C VAL A 61 8.61 -18.28 -6.57
N ASP A 62 9.26 -19.12 -7.39
CA ASP A 62 10.47 -19.84 -6.94
C ASP A 62 11.62 -18.85 -6.78
N VAL A 63 11.73 -17.86 -7.70
CA VAL A 63 12.70 -16.77 -7.59
C VAL A 63 12.38 -15.89 -6.37
N ARG A 64 11.10 -15.62 -6.10
CA ARG A 64 10.65 -14.87 -4.92
C ARG A 64 11.01 -15.58 -3.64
N ILE A 65 10.63 -16.85 -3.48
CA ILE A 65 10.92 -17.63 -2.26
C ILE A 65 12.44 -17.71 -2.02
N ALA A 66 13.22 -17.98 -3.08
CA ALA A 66 14.67 -17.98 -2.96
C ALA A 66 15.25 -16.60 -2.56
N ALA A 67 14.65 -15.50 -3.03
CA ALA A 67 15.04 -14.17 -2.61
C ALA A 67 14.65 -13.88 -1.15
N MET A 68 13.45 -14.27 -0.73
CA MET A 68 13.03 -14.18 0.67
C MET A 68 13.98 -14.95 1.59
N ASP A 69 14.37 -16.18 1.21
CA ASP A 69 15.31 -17.00 1.99
C ASP A 69 16.69 -16.30 2.13
N ARG A 70 17.20 -15.73 1.04
CA ARG A 70 18.47 -14.96 1.08
C ARG A 70 18.37 -13.71 1.96
N SER A 71 17.20 -13.07 1.95
CA SER A 71 16.94 -11.86 2.75
C SER A 71 16.47 -12.16 4.17
N GLY A 72 16.32 -13.43 4.56
CA GLY A 72 15.86 -13.82 5.90
C GLY A 72 14.40 -13.49 6.18
N ILE A 73 13.56 -13.33 5.13
CA ILE A 73 12.13 -13.06 5.25
C ILE A 73 11.36 -14.38 5.36
N ASP A 74 10.65 -14.56 6.45
CA ASP A 74 9.91 -15.80 6.70
C ASP A 74 8.55 -15.81 5.97
N TRP A 75 7.87 -14.67 5.93
CA TRP A 75 6.52 -14.56 5.39
C TRP A 75 6.29 -13.18 4.76
N GLN A 76 5.56 -13.14 3.64
CA GLN A 76 5.22 -11.90 2.93
C GLN A 76 3.73 -11.75 2.68
N LEU A 77 3.25 -10.51 2.78
CA LEU A 77 1.96 -10.08 2.27
C LEU A 77 2.13 -9.56 0.84
N LEU A 78 1.61 -10.30 -0.15
CA LEU A 78 1.61 -9.86 -1.55
C LEU A 78 0.65 -8.70 -1.72
N SER A 79 1.11 -7.61 -2.31
CA SER A 79 0.32 -6.42 -2.60
C SER A 79 0.27 -6.12 -4.11
N PRO A 80 -0.78 -5.44 -4.59
CA PRO A 80 -0.87 -4.98 -5.97
C PRO A 80 0.34 -4.12 -6.35
N ASN A 81 0.75 -4.19 -7.62
CA ASN A 81 1.79 -3.32 -8.15
C ASN A 81 1.25 -1.87 -8.25
N PRO A 82 2.00 -0.84 -7.77
CA PRO A 82 1.54 0.56 -7.78
C PRO A 82 1.22 1.11 -9.17
N LEU A 83 1.80 0.53 -10.21
CA LEU A 83 1.52 0.91 -11.58
C LEU A 83 0.14 0.45 -12.06
N THR A 84 -0.54 -0.45 -11.35
CA THR A 84 -1.77 -1.12 -11.80
C THR A 84 -2.93 -0.99 -10.82
N TYR A 85 -3.01 0.11 -10.08
CA TYR A 85 -4.17 0.36 -9.22
C TYR A 85 -5.44 0.56 -10.03
N PHE A 86 -5.34 1.14 -11.22
CA PHE A 86 -6.46 1.34 -12.15
C PHE A 86 -7.66 2.06 -11.54
N HIS A 87 -7.40 3.07 -10.71
CA HIS A 87 -8.46 3.81 -10.02
C HIS A 87 -9.21 4.80 -10.92
N PHE A 88 -8.66 5.15 -12.09
CA PHE A 88 -9.23 6.15 -13.00
C PHE A 88 -9.71 5.58 -14.34
N ILE A 89 -9.56 4.28 -14.57
CA ILE A 89 -10.09 3.61 -15.76
C ILE A 89 -11.60 3.30 -15.61
N PRO A 90 -12.32 2.89 -16.68
CA PRO A 90 -13.71 2.47 -16.56
C PRO A 90 -13.89 1.40 -15.48
N ALA A 91 -14.93 1.54 -14.66
CA ALA A 91 -15.17 0.70 -13.49
C ALA A 91 -15.25 -0.80 -13.82
N ASP A 92 -15.86 -1.16 -14.95
CA ASP A 92 -15.99 -2.56 -15.38
C ASP A 92 -14.63 -3.17 -15.75
N ASP A 93 -13.74 -2.40 -16.36
CA ASP A 93 -12.37 -2.83 -16.68
C ASP A 93 -11.55 -3.01 -15.41
N ALA A 94 -11.66 -2.06 -14.47
CA ALA A 94 -11.02 -2.15 -13.16
C ALA A 94 -11.54 -3.35 -12.35
N ALA A 95 -12.86 -3.58 -12.34
CA ALA A 95 -13.45 -4.71 -11.63
C ALA A 95 -12.99 -6.05 -12.17
N ARG A 96 -12.90 -6.19 -13.52
CA ARG A 96 -12.37 -7.39 -14.15
C ARG A 96 -10.90 -7.62 -13.79
N TYR A 97 -10.07 -6.56 -13.85
CA TYR A 97 -8.66 -6.62 -13.46
C TYR A 97 -8.49 -7.03 -11.99
N CYS A 98 -9.15 -6.32 -11.07
CA CYS A 98 -9.06 -6.60 -9.63
C CYS A 98 -9.47 -8.04 -9.30
N ARG A 99 -10.57 -8.53 -9.89
CA ARG A 99 -11.01 -9.91 -9.73
C ARG A 99 -9.95 -10.90 -10.18
N THR A 100 -9.36 -10.69 -11.36
CA THR A 100 -8.32 -11.58 -11.91
C THR A 100 -7.08 -11.60 -11.04
N VAL A 101 -6.60 -10.45 -10.59
CA VAL A 101 -5.42 -10.33 -9.72
C VAL A 101 -5.66 -11.00 -8.38
N ASN A 102 -6.83 -10.79 -7.78
CA ASN A 102 -7.18 -11.41 -6.50
C ASN A 102 -7.28 -12.94 -6.61
N ASP A 103 -7.86 -13.46 -7.69
CA ASP A 103 -7.93 -14.91 -7.93
C ASP A 103 -6.52 -15.51 -8.14
N ALA A 104 -5.66 -14.86 -8.92
CA ALA A 104 -4.28 -15.28 -9.15
C ALA A 104 -3.45 -15.25 -7.85
N ALA A 105 -3.59 -14.19 -7.05
CA ALA A 105 -2.92 -14.07 -5.75
C ALA A 105 -3.36 -15.18 -4.80
N ALA A 106 -4.67 -15.47 -4.70
CA ALA A 106 -5.20 -16.57 -3.88
C ALA A 106 -4.68 -17.93 -4.34
N ALA A 107 -4.63 -18.18 -5.65
CA ALA A 107 -4.08 -19.41 -6.20
C ALA A 107 -2.57 -19.57 -5.88
N LEU A 108 -1.81 -18.46 -5.89
CA LEU A 108 -0.40 -18.47 -5.50
C LEU A 108 -0.23 -18.74 -4.01
N VAL A 109 -0.99 -18.05 -3.15
CA VAL A 109 -0.99 -18.25 -1.69
C VAL A 109 -1.37 -19.70 -1.34
N ALA A 110 -2.36 -20.30 -2.01
CA ALA A 110 -2.76 -21.69 -1.77
C ALA A 110 -1.64 -22.69 -2.03
N ARG A 111 -0.67 -22.38 -2.90
CA ARG A 111 0.52 -23.21 -3.14
C ARG A 111 1.63 -23.01 -2.10
N HIS A 112 1.66 -21.84 -1.46
CA HIS A 112 2.69 -21.43 -0.48
C HIS A 112 2.09 -20.80 0.77
N PRO A 113 1.11 -21.44 1.44
CA PRO A 113 0.35 -20.85 2.55
C PRO A 113 1.23 -20.54 3.77
N ASP A 114 2.34 -21.24 3.89
CA ASP A 114 3.31 -21.03 4.98
C ASP A 114 4.27 -19.86 4.74
N ARG A 115 4.27 -19.28 3.55
CA ARG A 115 5.22 -18.23 3.15
C ARG A 115 4.54 -16.95 2.70
N LEU A 116 3.30 -17.03 2.20
CA LEU A 116 2.64 -15.94 1.52
C LEU A 116 1.22 -15.73 2.06
N GLY A 117 0.79 -14.47 2.05
CA GLY A 117 -0.59 -14.03 2.11
C GLY A 117 -0.82 -12.99 1.02
N ALA A 118 -2.06 -12.51 0.87
CA ALA A 118 -2.36 -11.51 -0.15
C ALA A 118 -3.26 -10.40 0.39
N ALA A 119 -3.07 -9.20 -0.13
CA ALA A 119 -3.94 -8.05 -0.01
C ALA A 119 -4.80 -7.90 -1.27
N ALA A 120 -6.07 -7.54 -1.11
CA ALA A 120 -7.03 -7.43 -2.19
C ALA A 120 -6.90 -6.11 -2.95
N ALA A 121 -6.83 -6.17 -4.27
CA ALA A 121 -7.10 -5.04 -5.14
C ALA A 121 -8.61 -4.82 -5.27
N VAL A 122 -9.07 -3.56 -5.32
CA VAL A 122 -10.49 -3.22 -5.42
C VAL A 122 -10.73 -2.08 -6.43
N PRO A 123 -11.84 -2.11 -7.19
CA PRO A 123 -12.18 -1.05 -8.16
C PRO A 123 -12.79 0.16 -7.44
N ILE A 124 -11.95 0.91 -6.73
CA ILE A 124 -12.36 1.96 -5.76
C ILE A 124 -13.11 3.13 -6.40
N GLN A 125 -13.00 3.36 -7.70
CA GLN A 125 -13.79 4.35 -8.44
C GLN A 125 -15.30 4.04 -8.46
N HIS A 126 -15.71 2.82 -8.12
CA HIS A 126 -17.11 2.43 -7.96
C HIS A 126 -17.31 1.70 -6.63
N ILE A 127 -17.70 2.45 -5.61
CA ILE A 127 -17.77 1.99 -4.21
C ILE A 127 -18.55 0.68 -4.02
N PRO A 128 -19.75 0.47 -4.61
CA PRO A 128 -20.44 -0.82 -4.47
C PRO A 128 -19.60 -2.01 -4.97
N SER A 129 -18.98 -1.89 -6.15
CA SER A 129 -18.12 -2.97 -6.68
C SER A 129 -16.86 -3.18 -5.85
N ALA A 130 -16.30 -2.12 -5.28
CA ALA A 130 -15.15 -2.21 -4.37
C ALA A 130 -15.51 -2.98 -3.10
N ILE A 131 -16.68 -2.72 -2.51
CA ILE A 131 -17.19 -3.44 -1.34
C ILE A 131 -17.44 -4.92 -1.66
N ASP A 132 -18.10 -5.21 -2.78
CA ASP A 132 -18.38 -6.59 -3.19
C ASP A 132 -17.09 -7.38 -3.43
N GLU A 133 -16.11 -6.79 -4.11
CA GLU A 133 -14.83 -7.44 -4.35
C GLU A 133 -13.99 -7.61 -3.07
N ALA A 134 -13.97 -6.62 -2.18
CA ALA A 134 -13.33 -6.73 -0.88
C ALA A 134 -13.93 -7.89 -0.06
N ARG A 135 -15.27 -7.98 -0.01
CA ARG A 135 -15.96 -9.08 0.67
C ARG A 135 -15.62 -10.43 0.05
N ARG A 136 -15.62 -10.53 -1.27
CA ARG A 136 -15.24 -11.76 -1.98
C ARG A 136 -13.81 -12.16 -1.68
N ALA A 137 -12.87 -11.23 -1.82
CA ALA A 137 -11.45 -11.48 -1.62
C ALA A 137 -11.16 -11.94 -0.19
N VAL A 138 -11.73 -11.30 0.82
CA VAL A 138 -11.49 -11.65 2.21
C VAL A 138 -12.23 -12.93 2.62
N ARG A 139 -13.54 -13.02 2.36
CA ARG A 139 -14.37 -14.13 2.88
C ARG A 139 -14.24 -15.42 2.07
N THR A 140 -14.03 -15.31 0.75
CA THR A 140 -13.99 -16.47 -0.15
C THR A 140 -12.56 -16.87 -0.49
N LEU A 141 -11.67 -15.89 -0.76
CA LEU A 141 -10.30 -16.16 -1.19
C LEU A 141 -9.29 -16.14 -0.04
N GLY A 142 -9.69 -15.64 1.16
CA GLY A 142 -8.81 -15.62 2.34
C GLY A 142 -7.75 -14.53 2.35
N HIS A 143 -7.95 -13.43 1.58
CA HIS A 143 -7.07 -12.28 1.62
C HIS A 143 -7.02 -11.67 3.02
N LYS A 144 -5.84 -11.18 3.41
CA LYS A 144 -5.55 -10.70 4.77
C LYS A 144 -5.68 -9.18 4.93
N ALA A 145 -5.87 -8.45 3.83
CA ALA A 145 -5.94 -7.00 3.79
C ALA A 145 -6.69 -6.53 2.55
N VAL A 146 -7.08 -5.26 2.55
CA VAL A 146 -7.51 -4.54 1.34
C VAL A 146 -6.47 -3.46 1.03
N TYR A 147 -6.23 -3.17 -0.25
CA TYR A 147 -5.17 -2.29 -0.70
C TYR A 147 -5.71 -1.24 -1.69
N ILE A 148 -5.41 0.04 -1.44
CA ILE A 148 -5.76 1.15 -2.32
C ILE A 148 -4.59 2.10 -2.52
N GLY A 149 -4.66 2.93 -3.56
CA GLY A 149 -3.71 4.02 -3.76
C GLY A 149 -4.03 5.27 -2.94
N THR A 150 -3.12 6.22 -2.93
CA THR A 150 -3.32 7.54 -2.33
C THR A 150 -4.18 8.46 -3.21
N SER A 151 -4.18 8.24 -4.53
CA SER A 151 -4.89 9.03 -5.54
C SER A 151 -6.02 8.21 -6.17
N MET A 152 -7.22 8.76 -6.16
CA MET A 152 -8.43 8.12 -6.70
C MET A 152 -9.49 9.19 -7.01
N PRO A 153 -10.56 8.87 -7.79
CA PRO A 153 -11.62 9.85 -8.11
C PRO A 153 -12.33 10.43 -6.90
N HIS A 154 -12.52 9.63 -5.85
CA HIS A 154 -13.01 10.08 -4.55
C HIS A 154 -11.81 10.47 -3.68
N GLY A 155 -11.86 11.62 -3.00
CA GLY A 155 -10.88 11.92 -1.96
C GLY A 155 -10.95 10.90 -0.82
N LEU A 156 -9.85 10.67 -0.11
CA LEU A 156 -9.84 9.76 1.05
C LEU A 156 -10.83 10.19 2.15
N ASP A 157 -11.19 11.48 2.21
CA ASP A 157 -12.16 12.05 3.15
C ASP A 157 -13.56 12.27 2.55
N ASP A 158 -13.78 11.90 1.29
CA ASP A 158 -15.10 11.98 0.65
C ASP A 158 -16.10 11.13 1.43
N PRO A 159 -17.27 11.68 1.81
CA PRO A 159 -18.33 10.90 2.48
C PRO A 159 -18.78 9.65 1.70
N ALA A 160 -18.61 9.61 0.38
CA ALA A 160 -18.89 8.42 -0.42
C ALA A 160 -18.02 7.22 -0.03
N MET A 161 -16.82 7.47 0.55
CA MET A 161 -15.90 6.43 1.02
C MET A 161 -16.33 5.82 2.36
N ASP A 162 -17.22 6.45 3.13
CA ASP A 162 -17.57 5.96 4.47
C ASP A 162 -18.17 4.53 4.41
N ALA A 163 -19.02 4.22 3.42
CA ALA A 163 -19.56 2.86 3.25
C ALA A 163 -18.48 1.80 2.93
N PHE A 164 -17.42 2.19 2.21
CA PHE A 164 -16.28 1.32 1.95
C PHE A 164 -15.45 1.09 3.21
N TYR A 165 -15.18 2.14 3.98
CA TYR A 165 -14.45 2.04 5.25
C TYR A 165 -15.20 1.17 6.27
N GLU A 166 -16.51 1.32 6.38
CA GLU A 166 -17.37 0.47 7.21
C GLU A 166 -17.27 -1.00 6.77
N ALA A 167 -17.37 -1.27 5.48
CA ALA A 167 -17.29 -2.63 4.96
C ALA A 167 -15.92 -3.28 5.22
N VAL A 168 -14.81 -2.54 5.11
CA VAL A 168 -13.48 -3.05 5.43
C VAL A 168 -13.33 -3.31 6.93
N ALA A 169 -13.84 -2.41 7.78
CA ALA A 169 -13.86 -2.61 9.23
C ALA A 169 -14.69 -3.83 9.64
N GLU A 170 -15.87 -4.06 9.01
CA GLU A 170 -16.71 -5.25 9.23
C GLU A 170 -16.02 -6.57 8.82
N LEU A 171 -15.11 -6.51 7.85
CA LEU A 171 -14.32 -7.65 7.42
C LEU A 171 -13.19 -7.99 8.41
N ASP A 172 -12.92 -7.12 9.37
CA ASP A 172 -11.84 -7.23 10.36
C ASP A 172 -10.47 -7.47 9.72
N VAL A 173 -10.18 -6.72 8.66
CA VAL A 173 -8.88 -6.70 7.99
C VAL A 173 -8.37 -5.26 7.85
N PRO A 174 -7.06 -5.03 7.79
CA PRO A 174 -6.52 -3.69 7.57
C PRO A 174 -6.73 -3.19 6.15
N LEU A 175 -6.82 -1.87 6.02
CA LEU A 175 -6.72 -1.13 4.78
C LEU A 175 -5.28 -0.61 4.61
N PHE A 176 -4.59 -1.04 3.57
CA PHE A 176 -3.29 -0.50 3.19
C PHE A 176 -3.46 0.63 2.20
N ILE A 177 -2.72 1.72 2.41
CA ILE A 177 -2.68 2.87 1.51
C ILE A 177 -1.24 3.10 1.08
N HIS A 178 -1.02 3.08 -0.24
CA HIS A 178 0.31 3.20 -0.83
C HIS A 178 0.28 4.17 -2.03
N PRO A 179 1.31 4.98 -2.27
CA PRO A 179 1.35 5.89 -3.41
C PRO A 179 1.45 5.15 -4.74
N GLY A 180 1.19 5.87 -5.80
CA GLY A 180 1.39 5.42 -7.18
C GLY A 180 1.86 6.57 -8.06
N PRO A 181 2.58 6.29 -9.16
CA PRO A 181 3.02 7.35 -10.06
C PRO A 181 1.83 8.07 -10.70
N ASP A 182 1.82 9.39 -10.58
CA ASP A 182 0.77 10.22 -11.18
C ASP A 182 0.77 10.14 -12.71
N GLY A 183 -0.43 10.16 -13.30
CA GLY A 183 -0.63 10.25 -14.74
C GLY A 183 -0.49 8.94 -15.51
N ILE A 184 -0.49 7.79 -14.83
CA ILE A 184 -0.53 6.47 -15.49
C ILE A 184 -1.93 6.20 -16.02
N ASP A 185 -2.94 6.32 -15.18
CA ASP A 185 -4.35 6.08 -15.52
C ASP A 185 -5.28 7.21 -15.05
N GLY A 186 -4.73 8.25 -14.43
CA GLY A 186 -5.42 9.36 -13.81
C GLY A 186 -4.84 10.73 -14.18
N PRO A 187 -5.12 11.75 -13.36
CA PRO A 187 -4.61 13.10 -13.59
C PRO A 187 -3.11 13.15 -13.69
N ALA A 188 -2.61 13.94 -14.63
CA ALA A 188 -1.18 14.17 -14.76
C ALA A 188 -0.62 14.83 -13.49
N GLY A 189 0.47 14.28 -12.98
CA GLY A 189 1.19 14.88 -11.87
C GLY A 189 1.89 16.19 -12.24
N SER A 190 2.51 16.81 -11.26
CA SER A 190 3.27 18.05 -11.46
C SER A 190 4.40 17.86 -12.49
N PRO A 191 4.48 18.69 -13.56
CA PRO A 191 5.59 18.63 -14.51
C PRO A 191 6.97 18.80 -13.85
N ALA A 192 7.04 19.49 -12.72
CA ALA A 192 8.28 19.66 -11.96
C ALA A 192 8.84 18.36 -11.41
N LEU A 193 7.97 17.36 -11.16
CA LEU A 193 8.35 16.05 -10.63
C LEU A 193 8.72 15.04 -11.71
N LYS A 194 8.51 15.34 -13.01
CA LYS A 194 8.78 14.37 -14.11
C LYS A 194 10.26 14.25 -14.48
N ARG A 195 11.15 15.08 -13.91
CA ARG A 195 12.60 14.97 -14.11
C ARG A 195 13.22 14.19 -12.97
N TYR A 196 14.25 13.41 -13.28
CA TYR A 196 15.05 12.66 -12.29
C TYR A 196 14.21 11.68 -11.43
N GLU A 197 13.09 11.21 -11.97
CA GLU A 197 12.16 10.33 -11.24
C GLU A 197 11.66 10.93 -9.89
N LEU A 198 11.60 12.28 -9.81
CA LEU A 198 11.16 12.96 -8.60
C LEU A 198 9.69 12.66 -8.25
N ASP A 199 8.89 12.19 -9.20
CA ASP A 199 7.53 11.70 -8.95
C ASP A 199 7.52 10.43 -8.08
N ILE A 200 8.58 9.62 -8.12
CA ILE A 200 8.79 8.49 -7.22
C ILE A 200 9.55 8.97 -5.97
N LEU A 201 10.73 9.59 -6.15
CA LEU A 201 11.65 9.90 -5.05
C LEU A 201 11.08 10.92 -4.03
N VAL A 202 10.26 11.87 -4.50
CA VAL A 202 9.66 12.92 -3.67
C VAL A 202 8.13 12.82 -3.70
N GLY A 203 7.57 12.52 -4.87
CA GLY A 203 6.13 12.48 -5.06
C GLY A 203 5.44 11.45 -4.18
N PHE A 204 5.99 10.26 -4.02
CA PHE A 204 5.44 9.23 -3.13
C PHE A 204 5.38 9.72 -1.69
N THR A 205 6.48 10.30 -1.19
CA THR A 205 6.54 10.88 0.15
C THR A 205 5.49 11.99 0.35
N MET A 206 5.28 12.85 -0.67
CA MET A 206 4.27 13.90 -0.63
C MET A 206 2.86 13.33 -0.65
N GLN A 207 2.59 12.31 -1.46
CA GLN A 207 1.28 11.65 -1.55
C GLN A 207 0.89 11.04 -0.20
N GLU A 208 1.77 10.31 0.45
CA GLU A 208 1.54 9.69 1.76
C GLU A 208 1.31 10.72 2.86
N THR A 209 2.15 11.75 2.92
CA THR A 209 1.98 12.85 3.86
C THR A 209 0.62 13.53 3.68
N THR A 210 0.21 13.74 2.43
CA THR A 210 -1.09 14.33 2.09
C THR A 210 -2.23 13.38 2.46
N ALA A 211 -2.08 12.08 2.19
CA ALA A 211 -3.08 11.06 2.54
C ALA A 211 -3.33 11.03 4.05
N VAL A 212 -2.26 10.98 4.86
CA VAL A 212 -2.37 11.00 6.33
C VAL A 212 -3.05 12.28 6.81
N ALA A 213 -2.66 13.45 6.27
CA ALA A 213 -3.27 14.73 6.65
C ALA A 213 -4.75 14.79 6.25
N THR A 214 -5.12 14.23 5.08
CA THR A 214 -6.50 14.15 4.61
C THR A 214 -7.35 13.24 5.50
N LEU A 215 -6.86 12.05 5.83
CA LEU A 215 -7.55 11.13 6.75
C LEU A 215 -7.80 11.76 8.12
N LEU A 216 -6.82 12.51 8.63
CA LEU A 216 -6.90 13.20 9.91
C LEU A 216 -7.88 14.36 9.88
N PHE A 217 -7.62 15.37 9.03
CA PHE A 217 -8.39 16.61 8.99
C PHE A 217 -9.77 16.42 8.38
N GLY A 218 -9.93 15.49 7.46
CA GLY A 218 -11.22 15.06 6.93
C GLY A 218 -12.04 14.22 7.90
N GLY A 219 -11.49 13.88 9.08
CA GLY A 219 -12.20 13.20 10.16
C GLY A 219 -12.45 11.71 9.95
N VAL A 220 -11.80 11.07 8.96
CA VAL A 220 -11.95 9.63 8.68
C VAL A 220 -11.55 8.80 9.90
N LEU A 221 -10.39 9.10 10.50
CA LEU A 221 -9.92 8.41 11.71
C LEU A 221 -10.89 8.54 12.89
N HIS A 222 -11.63 9.65 12.94
CA HIS A 222 -12.63 9.88 13.97
C HIS A 222 -13.93 9.13 13.71
N ARG A 223 -14.42 9.13 12.44
CA ARG A 223 -15.66 8.44 12.06
C ARG A 223 -15.54 6.92 12.07
N HIS A 224 -14.35 6.40 11.74
CA HIS A 224 -14.09 4.95 11.61
C HIS A 224 -13.06 4.45 12.63
N PRO A 225 -13.37 4.50 13.95
CA PRO A 225 -12.41 4.16 15.01
C PRO A 225 -12.00 2.68 15.02
N GLY A 226 -12.79 1.80 14.42
CA GLY A 226 -12.51 0.37 14.30
C GLY A 226 -11.71 -0.03 13.06
N LEU A 227 -11.44 0.90 12.14
CA LEU A 227 -10.68 0.62 10.92
C LEU A 227 -9.18 0.74 11.19
N ASP A 228 -8.42 -0.34 11.00
CA ASP A 228 -6.97 -0.31 10.97
C ASP A 228 -6.50 0.14 9.58
N ILE A 229 -5.81 1.28 9.50
CA ILE A 229 -5.21 1.80 8.26
C ILE A 229 -3.69 1.73 8.41
N CYS A 230 -3.03 1.09 7.43
CA CYS A 230 -1.57 1.02 7.35
C CYS A 230 -1.08 1.89 6.19
N ILE A 231 -0.18 2.81 6.50
CA ILE A 231 0.44 3.72 5.54
C ILE A 231 1.85 3.23 5.24
N SER A 232 2.22 3.20 3.96
CA SER A 232 3.57 2.84 3.52
C SER A 232 4.62 3.91 3.87
N HIS A 233 5.89 3.53 3.77
CA HIS A 233 7.08 4.40 3.90
C HIS A 233 7.02 5.36 5.11
N GLY A 234 6.56 4.87 6.26
CA GLY A 234 6.45 5.69 7.48
C GLY A 234 5.48 6.87 7.40
N GLY A 235 4.57 6.88 6.42
CA GLY A 235 3.69 8.01 6.15
C GLY A 235 4.40 9.18 5.49
N GLY A 236 5.47 8.90 4.74
CA GLY A 236 6.23 9.89 3.98
C GLY A 236 7.00 10.88 4.87
N ALA A 237 6.78 12.18 4.69
CA ALA A 237 7.41 13.23 5.47
C ALA A 237 6.62 13.61 6.74
N LEU A 238 5.66 12.80 7.19
CA LEU A 238 4.77 13.11 8.32
C LEU A 238 5.54 13.55 9.55
N ALA A 239 6.58 12.81 9.94
CA ALA A 239 7.37 13.09 11.12
C ALA A 239 8.02 14.48 11.09
N LEU A 240 8.49 14.92 9.91
CA LEU A 240 9.11 16.23 9.69
C LEU A 240 8.11 17.37 9.72
N VAL A 241 6.91 17.17 9.16
CA VAL A 241 5.88 18.23 9.10
C VAL A 241 4.92 18.20 10.30
N TRP A 242 5.11 17.28 11.23
CA TRP A 242 4.26 17.05 12.40
C TRP A 242 3.87 18.34 13.12
N GLY A 243 4.86 19.10 13.59
CA GLY A 243 4.61 20.32 14.35
C GLY A 243 3.86 21.40 13.52
N ARG A 244 4.05 21.42 12.19
CA ARG A 244 3.31 22.31 11.31
C ARG A 244 1.84 21.91 11.20
N LEU A 245 1.55 20.63 11.07
CA LEU A 245 0.18 20.11 11.02
C LEU A 245 -0.52 20.27 12.38
N GLU A 246 0.16 19.93 13.48
CA GLU A 246 -0.37 20.11 14.82
C GLU A 246 -0.67 21.57 15.12
N HIS A 247 0.22 22.51 14.75
CA HIS A 247 -0.03 23.93 14.93
C HIS A 247 -1.30 24.41 14.21
N ALA A 248 -1.67 23.79 13.09
CA ALA A 248 -2.90 24.12 12.39
C ALA A 248 -4.14 23.83 13.24
N THR A 249 -4.12 22.83 14.12
CA THR A 249 -5.26 22.48 14.98
C THR A 249 -5.64 23.62 15.93
N HIS A 250 -4.67 24.47 16.29
CA HIS A 250 -4.87 25.62 17.18
C HIS A 250 -5.12 26.93 16.45
N LYS A 251 -4.82 27.01 15.14
CA LYS A 251 -4.82 28.29 14.41
C LYS A 251 -5.82 28.38 13.28
N ARG A 252 -6.33 27.25 12.80
CA ARG A 252 -7.19 27.22 11.61
C ARG A 252 -8.65 26.98 11.98
N SER A 253 -9.54 27.82 11.48
CA SER A 253 -10.98 27.76 11.79
C SER A 253 -11.66 26.52 11.15
N TRP A 254 -11.12 26.02 10.06
CA TRP A 254 -11.66 24.85 9.34
C TRP A 254 -11.35 23.51 10.03
N VAL A 255 -10.44 23.49 11.02
CA VAL A 255 -10.10 22.24 11.73
C VAL A 255 -11.31 21.75 12.52
N PRO A 256 -11.67 20.44 12.39
CA PRO A 256 -12.76 19.84 13.13
C PRO A 256 -12.58 19.96 14.67
N ASP A 257 -13.68 20.15 15.39
CA ASP A 257 -13.64 20.40 16.83
C ASP A 257 -12.99 19.25 17.64
N HIS A 258 -13.12 18.01 17.21
CA HIS A 258 -12.49 16.87 17.86
C HIS A 258 -10.95 16.91 17.83
N LEU A 259 -10.35 17.64 16.87
CA LEU A 259 -8.90 17.85 16.79
C LEU A 259 -8.40 19.07 17.58
N LYS A 260 -9.28 19.91 18.08
CA LYS A 260 -8.91 21.10 18.88
C LYS A 260 -8.60 20.76 20.33
N ARG A 261 -8.98 19.56 20.79
CA ARG A 261 -8.64 19.07 22.14
C ARG A 261 -7.14 18.77 22.20
N GLU A 262 -6.52 19.20 23.31
CA GLU A 262 -5.10 18.93 23.56
C GLU A 262 -4.81 17.41 23.46
N GLY A 263 -3.73 17.05 22.78
CA GLY A 263 -3.28 15.68 22.57
C GLY A 263 -4.06 14.89 21.49
N SER A 264 -5.23 15.37 21.03
CA SER A 264 -6.06 14.61 20.08
C SER A 264 -5.39 14.39 18.72
N PHE A 265 -4.55 15.33 18.28
CA PHE A 265 -3.76 15.20 17.05
C PHE A 265 -2.84 13.96 17.11
N ALA A 266 -2.03 13.88 18.15
CA ALA A 266 -1.13 12.74 18.34
C ALA A 266 -1.90 11.43 18.59
N GLU A 267 -2.98 11.46 19.37
CA GLU A 267 -3.85 10.31 19.63
C GLU A 267 -4.42 9.73 18.33
N GLN A 268 -4.94 10.57 17.42
CA GLN A 268 -5.49 10.11 16.14
C GLN A 268 -4.41 9.52 15.24
N LEU A 269 -3.26 10.17 15.11
CA LEU A 269 -2.16 9.67 14.28
C LEU A 269 -1.51 8.40 14.87
N GLY A 270 -1.45 8.25 16.19
CA GLY A 270 -0.98 7.03 16.85
C GLY A 270 -1.90 5.82 16.65
N ARG A 271 -3.07 5.98 16.03
CA ARG A 271 -3.97 4.88 15.65
C ARG A 271 -3.67 4.29 14.29
N LEU A 272 -2.96 5.01 13.42
CA LEU A 272 -2.50 4.48 12.15
C LEU A 272 -1.38 3.45 12.37
N TRP A 273 -1.27 2.53 11.43
CA TRP A 273 -0.12 1.64 11.31
C TRP A 273 0.83 2.23 10.28
N TYR A 274 2.12 2.02 10.48
CA TYR A 274 3.17 2.54 9.62
C TYR A 274 4.15 1.42 9.28
N ASP A 275 4.43 1.20 8.01
CA ASP A 275 5.58 0.38 7.69
C ASP A 275 6.87 1.20 7.91
N ILE A 276 7.96 0.48 8.16
CA ILE A 276 9.23 1.11 8.48
C ILE A 276 10.19 1.16 7.28
N HIS A 277 9.69 0.98 6.06
CA HIS A 277 10.51 1.12 4.86
C HIS A 277 10.90 2.58 4.64
N MET A 278 11.91 3.00 5.37
CA MET A 278 12.51 4.33 5.33
C MET A 278 14.03 4.18 5.21
N HIS A 279 14.65 4.99 4.37
CA HIS A 279 16.09 4.91 4.08
C HIS A 279 16.96 5.76 5.03
N ASP A 280 16.41 6.20 6.16
CA ASP A 280 17.12 7.02 7.15
C ASP A 280 16.69 6.64 8.57
N ASP A 281 17.61 6.08 9.35
CA ASP A 281 17.38 5.67 10.73
C ASP A 281 16.90 6.82 11.63
N ARG A 282 17.41 8.06 11.40
CA ARG A 282 17.01 9.21 12.20
C ARG A 282 15.58 9.64 11.89
N ALA A 283 15.14 9.49 10.64
CA ALA A 283 13.75 9.75 10.27
C ALA A 283 12.83 8.70 10.88
N LEU A 284 13.27 7.44 10.93
CA LEU A 284 12.55 6.34 11.59
C LEU A 284 12.46 6.58 13.10
N ASP A 285 13.55 6.95 13.76
CA ASP A 285 13.57 7.29 15.18
C ASP A 285 12.61 8.45 15.49
N LEU A 286 12.61 9.50 14.67
CA LEU A 286 11.70 10.62 14.84
C LEU A 286 10.24 10.20 14.68
N LEU A 287 9.93 9.33 13.73
CA LEU A 287 8.58 8.78 13.58
C LEU A 287 8.18 7.99 14.84
N ALA A 288 9.08 7.10 15.32
CA ALA A 288 8.85 6.30 16.51
C ALA A 288 8.61 7.15 17.77
N GLU A 289 9.34 8.25 17.93
CA GLU A 289 9.11 9.21 19.03
C GLU A 289 7.71 9.85 18.94
N ARG A 290 7.17 10.05 17.73
CA ARG A 290 5.86 10.71 17.52
C ARG A 290 4.69 9.76 17.70
N VAL A 291 4.74 8.56 17.11
CA VAL A 291 3.59 7.65 17.02
C VAL A 291 3.73 6.42 17.94
N GLY A 292 4.91 6.19 18.52
CA GLY A 292 5.24 4.99 19.29
C GLY A 292 5.51 3.79 18.39
N THR A 293 6.16 2.76 18.95
CA THR A 293 6.56 1.56 18.20
C THR A 293 5.48 0.48 18.12
N GLY A 294 4.38 0.64 18.86
CA GLY A 294 3.34 -0.38 18.97
C GLY A 294 2.49 -0.62 17.72
N ARG A 295 2.60 0.25 16.71
CA ARG A 295 1.88 0.14 15.42
C ARG A 295 2.82 0.27 14.23
N MET A 296 4.10 -0.02 14.42
CA MET A 296 5.07 -0.13 13.35
C MET A 296 5.18 -1.57 12.88
N VAL A 297 5.32 -1.78 11.59
CA VAL A 297 5.42 -3.08 10.93
C VAL A 297 6.55 -3.08 9.93
N TYR A 298 7.18 -4.24 9.73
CA TYR A 298 8.28 -4.37 8.78
C TYR A 298 7.74 -4.44 7.34
N GLY A 299 8.31 -3.61 6.47
CA GLY A 299 8.07 -3.61 5.04
C GLY A 299 9.39 -3.40 4.29
N THR A 300 9.53 -3.98 3.10
CA THR A 300 10.77 -3.90 2.33
C THR A 300 10.60 -3.29 0.95
N ASN A 301 9.38 -2.93 0.54
CA ASN A 301 9.07 -2.64 -0.87
C ASN A 301 9.61 -3.75 -1.80
N PHE A 302 9.45 -5.02 -1.36
CA PHE A 302 10.02 -6.19 -2.03
C PHE A 302 9.66 -6.23 -3.52
N ALA A 303 10.69 -6.48 -4.34
CA ALA A 303 10.69 -6.38 -5.79
C ALA A 303 10.59 -4.92 -6.31
N GLY A 304 10.47 -3.90 -5.46
CA GLY A 304 10.61 -2.49 -5.82
C GLY A 304 12.07 -2.14 -6.15
N TRP A 305 12.27 -0.95 -6.71
CA TRP A 305 13.59 -0.47 -7.12
C TRP A 305 14.55 -0.25 -5.95
N ASP A 306 14.02 0.00 -4.77
CA ASP A 306 14.72 0.32 -3.52
C ASP A 306 14.61 -0.79 -2.47
N ALA A 307 14.13 -1.98 -2.88
CA ALA A 307 14.11 -3.14 -2.01
C ALA A 307 15.54 -3.51 -1.55
N PRO A 308 15.76 -3.83 -0.27
CA PRO A 308 17.08 -4.17 0.22
C PRO A 308 17.57 -5.50 -0.37
N ASP A 309 18.86 -5.58 -0.71
CA ASP A 309 19.48 -6.81 -1.22
C ASP A 309 19.50 -7.95 -0.19
N ARG A 310 19.44 -7.59 1.08
CA ARG A 310 19.42 -8.52 2.22
C ARG A 310 18.65 -7.89 3.38
N PHE A 311 18.13 -8.73 4.27
CA PHE A 311 17.54 -8.26 5.51
C PHE A 311 18.57 -7.53 6.36
N GLU A 312 18.22 -6.32 6.76
CA GLU A 312 18.91 -5.54 7.76
C GLU A 312 17.95 -5.34 8.93
N ALA A 313 18.38 -5.73 10.13
CA ALA A 313 17.58 -5.49 11.31
C ALA A 313 17.39 -3.96 11.47
N PRO A 314 16.15 -3.49 11.64
CA PRO A 314 15.91 -2.06 11.81
C PRO A 314 16.60 -1.55 13.08
N SER A 315 17.00 -0.27 13.06
CA SER A 315 17.68 0.39 14.20
C SER A 315 16.75 0.54 15.43
N ILE A 316 15.44 0.45 15.21
CA ILE A 316 14.45 0.69 16.26
C ILE A 316 14.10 -0.60 17.03
N ASP A 317 13.98 -0.50 18.35
CA ASP A 317 13.46 -1.57 19.19
C ASP A 317 11.92 -1.58 19.16
N ALA A 318 11.37 -2.41 18.28
CA ALA A 318 9.94 -2.53 18.05
C ALA A 318 9.53 -4.01 17.86
N PRO A 319 8.38 -4.45 18.39
CA PRO A 319 7.89 -5.82 18.24
C PRO A 319 7.23 -6.02 16.86
N LEU A 320 7.99 -5.82 15.77
CA LEU A 320 7.49 -5.73 14.40
C LEU A 320 6.69 -6.96 13.96
N ALA A 321 7.17 -8.17 14.28
CA ALA A 321 6.48 -9.40 13.94
C ALA A 321 5.15 -9.57 14.71
N ASP A 322 5.14 -9.23 15.99
CA ASP A 322 3.92 -9.27 16.81
C ASP A 322 2.91 -8.21 16.34
N ASN A 323 3.41 -7.03 15.97
CA ASN A 323 2.61 -5.98 15.39
C ASN A 323 1.98 -6.44 14.06
N ALA A 324 2.77 -7.05 13.16
CA ALA A 324 2.26 -7.56 11.89
C ALA A 324 1.21 -8.67 12.09
N ARG A 325 1.44 -9.62 13.03
CA ARG A 325 0.44 -10.62 13.40
C ARG A 325 -0.85 -9.98 13.88
N ARG A 326 -0.75 -9.00 14.76
CA ARG A 326 -1.92 -8.29 15.28
C ARG A 326 -2.66 -7.53 14.17
N LEU A 327 -1.93 -6.84 13.28
CA LEU A 327 -2.51 -6.13 12.14
C LEU A 327 -3.25 -7.09 11.19
N LEU A 328 -2.65 -8.24 10.87
CA LEU A 328 -3.17 -9.20 9.90
C LEU A 328 -4.08 -10.29 10.52
N ARG A 329 -4.42 -10.18 11.81
CA ARG A 329 -5.27 -11.16 12.53
C ARG A 329 -4.68 -12.59 12.45
N GLY A 330 -3.37 -12.71 12.59
CA GLY A 330 -2.60 -13.97 12.43
C GLY A 330 -2.31 -14.74 13.71
#